data_e197ef68b1ed792f9ea07afc8a928996
#
_entry.id   e197ef68b1ed792f9ea07afc8a928996
#
_cell.length_a   1.000
_cell.length_b   1.000
_cell.length_c   1.000
_cell.angle_alpha   90.00
_cell.angle_beta   90.00
_cell.angle_gamma   90.00
#
_symmetry.space_group_name_H-M   'P 1'
#
loop_
_entity.id
_entity.type
_entity.pdbx_description
1 polymer ?
#
loop_
_entity_poly.entity_id
_entity_poly.type
_entity_poly.pdbx_seq_one_letter_code
_entity_poly.pdbx_strand_id
1 'polypeptide(L)'
;FGCTSKKLLSFGYPRYDMMLKGSERADEYKKKLLKETDSEKLILWMPTYRHASSERLNEETLNNEFNIPIIDDADKLLELNKFCKENHILIVIKKHYLQVPYDFGENVLTNIVYLENRDLADNGLQLYEFINCSDALVSDYSSVAIDYLLLDRPLGFTLDDYEAYTESRGWVFDDPLEYMPGEHMYNMQDFENFILDIKNGKDNYKEQRASVRAKTHNVCDNYCQRVLDYFNITM
;
A
#
# COMPACT_ATOMS: atom_id res chain seq x y z
N PHE A 1 -3.54 -22.94 7.86
CA PHE A 1 -2.48 -23.57 7.03
C PHE A 1 -2.22 -25.04 7.33
N GLY A 2 -2.93 -25.65 8.30
CA GLY A 2 -2.84 -27.09 8.60
C GLY A 2 -1.45 -27.59 9.02
N CYS A 3 -0.55 -26.71 9.45
CA CYS A 3 0.77 -27.08 9.94
C CYS A 3 0.88 -26.95 11.46
N THR A 4 1.78 -27.74 12.06
CA THR A 4 2.04 -27.66 13.49
C THR A 4 2.98 -26.49 13.79
N SER A 5 2.92 -25.95 15.03
CA SER A 5 3.79 -24.84 15.48
C SER A 5 5.29 -25.12 15.29
N LYS A 6 5.72 -26.39 15.34
CA LYS A 6 7.11 -26.78 15.10
C LYS A 6 7.59 -26.56 13.65
N LYS A 7 6.66 -26.36 12.71
CA LYS A 7 6.96 -26.09 11.28
C LYS A 7 6.85 -24.62 10.93
N LEU A 8 6.50 -23.77 11.90
CA LEU A 8 6.35 -22.33 11.70
C LEU A 8 7.66 -21.64 12.11
N LEU A 9 8.21 -20.86 11.20
CA LEU A 9 9.38 -20.02 11.44
C LEU A 9 8.93 -18.56 11.51
N SER A 10 8.99 -17.99 12.71
CA SER A 10 8.55 -16.61 12.97
C SER A 10 9.71 -15.62 12.75
N PHE A 11 10.37 -15.70 11.57
CA PHE A 11 11.52 -14.86 11.25
C PHE A 11 11.15 -13.58 10.49
N GLY A 12 9.88 -13.41 10.11
CA GLY A 12 9.47 -12.43 9.12
C GLY A 12 9.84 -12.87 7.69
N TYR A 13 9.81 -11.94 6.75
CA TYR A 13 10.08 -12.24 5.34
C TYR A 13 11.41 -11.62 4.88
N PRO A 14 12.23 -12.32 4.09
CA PRO A 14 13.47 -11.77 3.51
C PRO A 14 13.32 -10.43 2.80
N ARG A 15 12.17 -10.18 2.17
CA ARG A 15 11.84 -8.90 1.51
C ARG A 15 11.88 -7.68 2.43
N TYR A 16 11.78 -7.89 3.74
CA TYR A 16 11.85 -6.79 4.71
C TYR A 16 13.25 -6.19 4.82
N ASP A 17 14.32 -6.98 4.66
CA ASP A 17 15.68 -6.44 4.63
C ASP A 17 15.84 -5.44 3.48
N MET A 18 15.29 -5.77 2.32
CA MET A 18 15.29 -4.88 1.15
C MET A 18 14.51 -3.59 1.43
N MET A 19 13.32 -3.72 2.03
CA MET A 19 12.49 -2.57 2.40
C MET A 19 13.18 -1.67 3.42
N LEU A 20 13.78 -2.24 4.46
CA LEU A 20 14.43 -1.46 5.53
C LEU A 20 15.73 -0.79 5.08
N LYS A 21 16.49 -1.45 4.21
CA LYS A 21 17.73 -0.91 3.67
C LYS A 21 17.49 0.27 2.72
N GLY A 22 16.39 0.23 1.97
CA GLY A 22 16.15 1.16 0.87
C GLY A 22 17.14 0.98 -0.28
N SER A 23 17.10 1.91 -1.23
CA SER A 23 17.94 1.86 -2.42
C SER A 23 18.12 3.26 -3.00
N GLU A 24 19.37 3.66 -3.31
CA GLU A 24 19.65 4.93 -3.98
C GLU A 24 18.87 5.06 -5.31
N ARG A 25 18.72 3.96 -6.04
CA ARG A 25 17.92 3.92 -7.27
C ARG A 25 16.44 4.22 -7.02
N ALA A 26 15.88 3.72 -5.92
CA ALA A 26 14.49 4.01 -5.54
C ALA A 26 14.33 5.50 -5.18
N ASP A 27 15.29 6.09 -4.47
CA ASP A 27 15.28 7.51 -4.14
C ASP A 27 15.43 8.39 -5.39
N GLU A 28 16.30 8.00 -6.33
CA GLU A 28 16.45 8.68 -7.62
C GLU A 28 15.17 8.59 -8.46
N TYR A 29 14.54 7.42 -8.51
CA TYR A 29 13.27 7.24 -9.21
C TYR A 29 12.15 8.06 -8.57
N LYS A 30 12.04 8.07 -7.23
CA LYS A 30 11.12 8.97 -6.52
C LYS A 30 11.37 10.44 -6.89
N LYS A 31 12.63 10.91 -6.83
CA LYS A 31 12.98 12.30 -7.18
C LYS A 31 12.58 12.65 -8.62
N LYS A 32 12.78 11.73 -9.56
CA LYS A 32 12.33 11.89 -10.95
C LYS A 32 10.81 12.08 -11.01
N LEU A 33 10.03 11.17 -10.41
CA LEU A 33 8.57 11.22 -10.39
C LEU A 33 8.07 12.54 -9.77
N LEU A 34 8.60 12.93 -8.60
CA LEU A 34 8.23 14.17 -7.93
C LEU A 34 8.51 15.40 -8.78
N LYS A 35 9.65 15.44 -9.48
CA LYS A 35 10.01 16.53 -10.38
C LYS A 35 9.07 16.61 -11.58
N GLU A 36 8.73 15.49 -12.19
CA GLU A 36 7.86 15.41 -13.36
C GLU A 36 6.41 15.84 -13.05
N THR A 37 5.98 15.69 -11.80
CA THR A 37 4.61 15.98 -11.33
C THR A 37 4.51 17.26 -10.50
N ASP A 38 5.58 18.02 -10.37
CA ASP A 38 5.67 19.20 -9.49
C ASP A 38 5.18 18.89 -8.07
N SER A 39 5.64 17.77 -7.50
CA SER A 39 5.20 17.27 -6.20
C SER A 39 6.34 17.27 -5.18
N GLU A 40 5.99 17.35 -3.90
CA GLU A 40 6.94 17.35 -2.78
C GLU A 40 6.97 16.01 -2.03
N LYS A 41 5.85 15.28 -2.03
CA LYS A 41 5.69 14.00 -1.34
C LYS A 41 4.99 12.96 -2.20
N LEU A 42 5.32 11.70 -1.96
CA LEU A 42 4.78 10.54 -2.65
C LEU A 42 3.95 9.69 -1.67
N ILE A 43 2.66 9.54 -1.95
CA ILE A 43 1.77 8.58 -1.31
C ILE A 43 1.68 7.36 -2.21
N LEU A 44 2.07 6.19 -1.70
CA LEU A 44 1.88 4.93 -2.41
C LEU A 44 0.51 4.37 -2.07
N TRP A 45 -0.31 4.08 -3.07
CA TRP A 45 -1.63 3.47 -2.89
C TRP A 45 -1.64 2.04 -3.44
N MET A 46 -1.90 1.08 -2.57
CA MET A 46 -1.88 -0.36 -2.89
C MET A 46 -3.22 -1.01 -2.52
N PRO A 47 -4.27 -0.78 -3.32
CA PRO A 47 -5.58 -1.37 -3.06
C PRO A 47 -5.57 -2.88 -3.30
N THR A 48 -6.36 -3.62 -2.50
CA THR A 48 -6.63 -5.04 -2.73
C THR A 48 -7.47 -5.20 -3.99
N TYR A 49 -7.18 -6.26 -4.73
CA TYR A 49 -7.94 -6.61 -5.93
C TYR A 49 -9.37 -7.01 -5.57
N ARG A 50 -10.38 -6.37 -6.20
CA ARG A 50 -11.81 -6.59 -5.96
C ARG A 50 -12.46 -7.56 -6.94
N HIS A 51 -11.92 -7.70 -8.16
CA HIS A 51 -12.38 -8.65 -9.17
C HIS A 51 -11.41 -9.80 -9.35
N ALA A 52 -11.90 -11.04 -9.25
CA ALA A 52 -11.13 -12.22 -9.64
C ALA A 52 -11.68 -12.80 -10.94
N SER A 53 -10.80 -13.17 -11.86
CA SER A 53 -11.15 -13.90 -13.08
C SER A 53 -11.57 -15.37 -12.84
N SER A 54 -11.65 -15.82 -11.59
CA SER A 54 -12.06 -17.17 -11.22
C SER A 54 -13.44 -17.17 -10.58
N GLU A 55 -14.33 -18.06 -11.03
CA GLU A 55 -15.70 -18.24 -10.52
C GLU A 55 -15.79 -18.46 -8.99
N ARG A 56 -14.68 -18.82 -8.33
CA ARG A 56 -14.60 -19.00 -6.87
C ARG A 56 -14.44 -17.70 -6.08
N LEU A 57 -14.17 -16.59 -6.75
CA LEU A 57 -13.93 -15.28 -6.14
C LEU A 57 -14.82 -14.19 -6.78
N ASN A 58 -15.82 -14.58 -7.58
CA ASN A 58 -16.76 -13.68 -8.24
C ASN A 58 -17.82 -13.15 -7.27
N GLU A 59 -17.39 -12.50 -6.21
CA GLU A 59 -18.28 -11.66 -5.41
C GLU A 59 -17.99 -10.21 -5.78
N GLU A 60 -19.00 -9.55 -6.33
CA GLU A 60 -19.00 -8.14 -6.69
C GLU A 60 -18.99 -7.30 -5.41
N THR A 61 -17.80 -7.11 -4.83
CA THR A 61 -17.66 -6.28 -3.62
C THR A 61 -17.57 -4.80 -3.95
N LEU A 62 -17.07 -4.44 -5.13
CA LEU A 62 -17.14 -3.08 -5.65
C LEU A 62 -17.71 -3.12 -7.06
N ASN A 63 -18.83 -2.45 -7.26
CA ASN A 63 -19.48 -2.31 -8.56
C ASN A 63 -19.12 -0.96 -9.18
N ASN A 64 -17.81 -0.65 -9.24
CA ASN A 64 -17.32 0.57 -9.87
C ASN A 64 -16.38 0.27 -11.04
N GLU A 65 -16.33 1.22 -11.96
CA GLU A 65 -15.61 1.10 -13.25
C GLU A 65 -14.11 0.88 -13.07
N PHE A 66 -13.53 1.41 -11.99
CA PHE A 66 -12.09 1.40 -11.73
C PHE A 66 -11.63 0.26 -10.83
N ASN A 67 -12.54 -0.40 -10.11
CA ASN A 67 -12.20 -1.37 -9.08
C ASN A 67 -11.19 -0.83 -8.05
N ILE A 68 -11.32 0.46 -7.72
CA ILE A 68 -10.50 1.16 -6.74
C ILE A 68 -11.46 1.68 -5.65
N PRO A 69 -11.15 1.49 -4.36
CA PRO A 69 -11.95 2.00 -3.27
C PRO A 69 -12.15 3.52 -3.37
N ILE A 70 -13.30 4.04 -2.92
CA ILE A 70 -13.65 5.48 -2.89
C ILE A 70 -13.83 6.11 -4.28
N ILE A 71 -13.13 5.62 -5.30
CA ILE A 71 -13.18 6.13 -6.68
C ILE A 71 -14.15 5.26 -7.48
N ASP A 72 -15.37 5.71 -7.65
CA ASP A 72 -16.43 4.98 -8.35
C ASP A 72 -16.64 5.45 -9.80
N ASP A 73 -16.13 6.65 -10.15
CA ASP A 73 -16.22 7.21 -11.50
C ASP A 73 -14.99 8.05 -11.89
N ALA A 74 -14.93 8.44 -13.17
CA ALA A 74 -13.83 9.23 -13.72
C ALA A 74 -13.77 10.65 -13.14
N ASP A 75 -14.90 11.25 -12.82
CA ASP A 75 -14.95 12.62 -12.31
C ASP A 75 -14.30 12.69 -10.92
N LYS A 76 -14.58 11.73 -10.03
CA LYS A 76 -13.92 11.63 -8.71
C LYS A 76 -12.41 11.43 -8.84
N LEU A 77 -11.95 10.63 -9.81
CA LEU A 77 -10.52 10.46 -10.03
C LEU A 77 -9.85 11.76 -10.52
N LEU A 78 -10.53 12.51 -11.39
CA LEU A 78 -10.05 13.81 -11.86
C LEU A 78 -10.06 14.86 -10.75
N GLU A 79 -11.08 14.84 -9.87
CA GLU A 79 -11.13 15.70 -8.67
C GLU A 79 -9.96 15.39 -7.73
N LEU A 80 -9.71 14.12 -7.44
CA LEU A 80 -8.56 13.71 -6.61
C LEU A 80 -7.23 14.12 -7.26
N ASN A 81 -7.08 13.92 -8.56
CA ASN A 81 -5.88 14.35 -9.29
C ASN A 81 -5.65 15.85 -9.22
N LYS A 82 -6.71 16.64 -9.39
CA LYS A 82 -6.65 18.11 -9.24
C LYS A 82 -6.26 18.50 -7.82
N PHE A 83 -6.89 17.88 -6.81
CA PHE A 83 -6.58 18.13 -5.40
C PHE A 83 -5.12 17.81 -5.08
N CYS A 84 -4.59 16.68 -5.57
CA CYS A 84 -3.19 16.31 -5.43
C CYS A 84 -2.26 17.34 -6.05
N LYS A 85 -2.58 17.83 -7.26
CA LYS A 85 -1.80 18.86 -7.95
C LYS A 85 -1.75 20.16 -7.15
N GLU A 86 -2.88 20.66 -6.67
CA GLU A 86 -2.99 21.89 -5.88
C GLU A 86 -2.23 21.78 -4.54
N ASN A 87 -2.02 20.57 -4.05
CA ASN A 87 -1.34 20.31 -2.79
C ASN A 87 0.10 19.79 -2.95
N HIS A 88 0.65 19.72 -4.17
CA HIS A 88 1.98 19.23 -4.50
C HIS A 88 2.23 17.79 -3.97
N ILE A 89 1.24 16.94 -4.08
CA ILE A 89 1.29 15.52 -3.70
C ILE A 89 1.23 14.67 -4.97
N LEU A 90 2.04 13.62 -5.01
CA LEU A 90 1.95 12.56 -5.99
C LEU A 90 1.32 11.31 -5.34
N ILE A 91 0.27 10.80 -5.93
CA ILE A 91 -0.25 9.46 -5.61
C ILE A 91 0.27 8.49 -6.66
N VAL A 92 0.94 7.43 -6.22
CA VAL A 92 1.35 6.30 -7.08
C VAL A 92 0.47 5.10 -6.74
N ILE A 93 -0.39 4.71 -7.68
CA ILE A 93 -1.27 3.54 -7.53
C ILE A 93 -0.56 2.31 -8.06
N LYS A 94 -0.24 1.36 -7.17
CA LYS A 94 0.29 0.06 -7.57
C LYS A 94 -0.85 -0.93 -7.73
N LYS A 95 -1.28 -1.11 -8.97
CA LYS A 95 -2.33 -2.08 -9.30
C LYS A 95 -1.87 -3.52 -9.11
N HIS A 96 -2.82 -4.37 -8.78
CA HIS A 96 -2.62 -5.81 -8.89
C HIS A 96 -2.49 -6.19 -10.39
N TYR A 97 -1.64 -7.15 -10.71
CA TYR A 97 -1.34 -7.56 -12.11
C TYR A 97 -2.57 -8.09 -12.88
N LEU A 98 -3.66 -8.42 -12.19
CA LEU A 98 -4.92 -8.86 -12.81
C LEU A 98 -5.89 -7.72 -13.14
N GLN A 99 -5.60 -6.49 -12.72
CA GLN A 99 -6.46 -5.34 -13.05
C GLN A 99 -6.18 -4.84 -14.46
N VAL A 100 -7.25 -4.70 -15.25
CA VAL A 100 -7.16 -4.10 -16.59
C VAL A 100 -6.86 -2.60 -16.45
N PRO A 101 -5.91 -2.04 -17.23
CA PRO A 101 -5.70 -0.61 -17.27
C PRO A 101 -6.97 0.09 -17.74
N TYR A 102 -7.35 1.18 -17.08
CA TYR A 102 -8.42 2.04 -17.56
C TYR A 102 -7.86 3.04 -18.57
N ASP A 103 -8.56 3.22 -19.69
CA ASP A 103 -8.23 4.22 -20.67
C ASP A 103 -8.99 5.52 -20.34
N PHE A 104 -8.26 6.54 -19.91
CA PHE A 104 -8.80 7.85 -19.56
C PHE A 104 -9.06 8.73 -20.79
N GLY A 105 -8.87 8.22 -22.01
CA GLY A 105 -9.00 8.98 -23.25
C GLY A 105 -8.07 10.21 -23.28
N GLU A 106 -8.66 11.39 -23.53
CA GLU A 106 -7.90 12.65 -23.55
C GLU A 106 -7.61 13.22 -22.15
N ASN A 107 -8.17 12.64 -21.08
CA ASN A 107 -7.96 13.11 -19.71
C ASN A 107 -6.59 12.64 -19.20
N VAL A 108 -5.69 13.58 -18.99
CA VAL A 108 -4.34 13.31 -18.52
C VAL A 108 -4.28 13.47 -17.00
N LEU A 109 -3.99 12.37 -16.29
CA LEU A 109 -3.66 12.42 -14.87
C LEU A 109 -2.22 12.96 -14.72
N THR A 110 -2.05 14.02 -13.93
CA THR A 110 -0.73 14.66 -13.73
C THR A 110 -0.08 14.26 -12.41
N ASN A 111 -0.89 14.09 -11.37
CA ASN A 111 -0.44 13.82 -10.00
C ASN A 111 -0.95 12.49 -9.43
N ILE A 112 -1.58 11.68 -10.30
CA ILE A 112 -1.88 10.27 -10.04
C ILE A 112 -1.21 9.45 -11.13
N VAL A 113 -0.34 8.53 -10.75
CA VAL A 113 0.44 7.68 -11.65
C VAL A 113 0.18 6.21 -11.32
N TYR A 114 -0.07 5.41 -12.34
CA TYR A 114 -0.15 3.96 -12.20
C TYR A 114 1.24 3.34 -12.34
N LEU A 115 1.63 2.54 -11.35
CA LEU A 115 2.92 1.84 -11.34
C LEU A 115 2.74 0.38 -11.73
N GLU A 116 3.34 0.00 -12.84
CA GLU A 116 3.38 -1.39 -13.28
C GLU A 116 4.67 -2.10 -12.81
N ASN A 117 4.68 -3.44 -12.89
CA ASN A 117 5.89 -4.21 -12.59
C ASN A 117 7.01 -3.91 -13.60
N ARG A 118 6.65 -3.56 -14.82
CA ARG A 118 7.59 -3.19 -15.88
C ARG A 118 8.33 -1.90 -15.54
N ASP A 119 7.62 -0.90 -15.01
CA ASP A 119 8.25 0.38 -14.62
C ASP A 119 9.34 0.17 -13.58
N LEU A 120 9.07 -0.70 -12.60
CA LEU A 120 10.08 -1.07 -11.61
C LEU A 120 11.25 -1.81 -12.25
N ALA A 121 10.98 -2.79 -13.11
CA ALA A 121 12.01 -3.59 -13.77
C ALA A 121 12.90 -2.73 -14.69
N ASP A 122 12.31 -1.83 -15.46
CA ASP A 122 13.03 -0.93 -16.38
C ASP A 122 13.94 0.05 -15.62
N ASN A 123 13.62 0.35 -14.35
CA ASN A 123 14.46 1.15 -13.45
C ASN A 123 15.36 0.28 -12.53
N GLY A 124 15.39 -1.03 -12.72
CA GLY A 124 16.20 -1.96 -11.92
C GLY A 124 15.78 -2.03 -10.45
N LEU A 125 14.49 -1.84 -10.16
CA LEU A 125 13.92 -1.78 -8.82
C LEU A 125 13.06 -2.99 -8.51
N GLN A 126 13.04 -3.33 -7.24
CA GLN A 126 12.07 -4.25 -6.64
C GLN A 126 10.96 -3.45 -5.93
N LEU A 127 9.77 -4.04 -5.83
CA LEU A 127 8.63 -3.37 -5.19
C LEU A 127 8.94 -2.91 -3.76
N TYR A 128 9.62 -3.72 -2.95
CA TYR A 128 9.91 -3.40 -1.57
C TYR A 128 11.00 -2.32 -1.39
N GLU A 129 11.87 -2.12 -2.38
CA GLU A 129 12.75 -0.94 -2.45
C GLU A 129 11.93 0.32 -2.72
N PHE A 130 10.94 0.24 -3.62
CA PHE A 130 10.06 1.36 -3.94
C PHE A 130 9.11 1.70 -2.78
N ILE A 131 8.59 0.71 -2.06
CA ILE A 131 7.79 0.93 -0.84
C ILE A 131 8.59 1.76 0.17
N ASN A 132 9.88 1.49 0.33
CA ASN A 132 10.73 2.25 1.26
C ASN A 132 10.77 3.75 0.92
N CYS A 133 10.77 4.16 -0.34
CA CYS A 133 10.90 5.57 -0.67
C CYS A 133 9.59 6.39 -0.54
N SER A 134 8.42 5.76 -0.30
CA SER A 134 7.16 6.47 -0.12
C SER A 134 7.10 7.26 1.20
N ASP A 135 6.39 8.37 1.22
CA ASP A 135 6.18 9.18 2.43
C ASP A 135 5.01 8.68 3.28
N ALA A 136 4.03 8.03 2.64
CA ALA A 136 2.90 7.36 3.29
C ALA A 136 2.40 6.21 2.41
N LEU A 137 1.66 5.28 3.02
CA LEU A 137 0.96 4.22 2.29
C LEU A 137 -0.55 4.34 2.51
N VAL A 138 -1.31 4.27 1.42
CA VAL A 138 -2.74 4.00 1.44
C VAL A 138 -2.94 2.53 1.05
N SER A 139 -3.70 1.81 1.84
CA SER A 139 -4.05 0.43 1.62
C SER A 139 -5.52 0.19 1.99
N ASP A 140 -5.90 -1.04 2.15
CA ASP A 140 -7.20 -1.48 2.62
C ASP A 140 -7.02 -2.75 3.46
N TYR A 141 -7.50 -3.89 2.99
CA TYR A 141 -7.42 -5.19 3.69
C TYR A 141 -6.15 -5.98 3.36
N SER A 142 -5.18 -5.33 2.73
CA SER A 142 -3.94 -5.96 2.27
C SER A 142 -2.91 -6.10 3.39
N SER A 143 -2.24 -7.25 3.45
CA SER A 143 -1.16 -7.50 4.40
C SER A 143 0.06 -6.57 4.21
N VAL A 144 0.16 -5.85 3.09
CA VAL A 144 1.24 -4.87 2.87
C VAL A 144 1.22 -3.76 3.93
N ALA A 145 0.04 -3.41 4.47
CA ALA A 145 -0.07 -2.45 5.56
C ALA A 145 0.67 -2.93 6.82
N ILE A 146 0.60 -4.23 7.12
CA ILE A 146 1.36 -4.84 8.23
C ILE A 146 2.87 -4.78 7.94
N ASP A 147 3.30 -5.09 6.71
CA ASP A 147 4.70 -4.99 6.31
C ASP A 147 5.21 -3.54 6.47
N TYR A 148 4.39 -2.55 6.10
CA TYR A 148 4.73 -1.13 6.15
C TYR A 148 4.93 -0.58 7.57
N LEU A 149 4.37 -1.23 8.59
CA LEU A 149 4.59 -0.86 10.00
C LEU A 149 6.08 -0.84 10.38
N LEU A 150 6.90 -1.62 9.68
CA LEU A 150 8.36 -1.64 9.89
C LEU A 150 9.04 -0.31 9.53
N LEU A 151 8.44 0.50 8.65
CA LEU A 151 8.95 1.82 8.26
C LEU A 151 8.51 2.93 9.21
N ASP A 152 7.52 2.69 10.06
CA ASP A 152 6.92 3.66 11.00
C ASP A 152 6.52 4.99 10.32
N ARG A 153 5.89 4.89 9.15
CA ARG A 153 5.38 6.03 8.37
C ARG A 153 3.85 6.03 8.36
N PRO A 154 3.21 7.18 8.07
CA PRO A 154 1.76 7.30 8.06
C PRO A 154 1.07 6.26 7.15
N LEU A 155 -0.05 5.74 7.65
CA LEU A 155 -0.93 4.80 6.97
C LEU A 155 -2.34 5.38 6.83
N GLY A 156 -2.97 5.15 5.68
CA GLY A 156 -4.40 5.36 5.47
C GLY A 156 -5.05 4.06 4.99
N PHE A 157 -6.30 3.83 5.38
CA PHE A 157 -7.06 2.64 5.02
C PHE A 157 -8.36 3.05 4.36
N THR A 158 -8.57 2.65 3.10
CA THR A 158 -9.84 2.84 2.39
C THR A 158 -10.81 1.74 2.78
N LEU A 159 -11.91 2.10 3.42
CA LEU A 159 -12.86 1.21 4.06
C LEU A 159 -14.32 1.46 3.62
N ASP A 160 -14.52 2.04 2.45
CA ASP A 160 -15.84 2.34 1.88
C ASP A 160 -16.70 1.09 1.63
N ASP A 161 -16.07 -0.08 1.43
CA ASP A 161 -16.73 -1.37 1.25
C ASP A 161 -16.54 -2.33 2.45
N TYR A 162 -16.21 -1.82 3.64
CA TYR A 162 -15.84 -2.63 4.81
C TYR A 162 -16.91 -3.68 5.19
N GLU A 163 -18.19 -3.28 5.18
CA GLU A 163 -19.29 -4.18 5.53
C GLU A 163 -19.42 -5.32 4.49
N ALA A 164 -19.40 -4.98 3.19
CA ALA A 164 -19.48 -5.96 2.11
C ALA A 164 -18.27 -6.92 2.11
N TYR A 165 -17.07 -6.41 2.40
CA TYR A 165 -15.88 -7.24 2.54
C TYR A 165 -16.00 -8.20 3.74
N THR A 166 -16.52 -7.71 4.87
CA THR A 166 -16.73 -8.52 6.07
C THR A 166 -17.69 -9.67 5.82
N GLU A 167 -18.79 -9.41 5.12
CA GLU A 167 -19.80 -10.42 4.79
C GLU A 167 -19.29 -11.48 3.79
N SER A 168 -18.50 -11.05 2.80
CA SER A 168 -18.06 -11.92 1.70
C SER A 168 -16.82 -12.75 2.04
N ARG A 169 -15.83 -12.15 2.71
CA ARG A 169 -14.52 -12.80 2.94
C ARG A 169 -14.19 -13.09 4.39
N GLY A 170 -14.78 -12.32 5.31
CA GLY A 170 -14.50 -12.42 6.73
C GLY A 170 -13.07 -11.99 7.10
N TRP A 171 -12.72 -12.17 8.36
CA TRP A 171 -11.47 -11.68 8.93
C TRP A 171 -10.69 -12.79 9.64
N VAL A 172 -9.37 -12.59 9.70
CA VAL A 172 -8.47 -13.43 10.50
C VAL A 172 -8.47 -13.01 11.97
N PHE A 173 -8.73 -11.72 12.22
CA PHE A 173 -8.77 -11.13 13.55
C PHE A 173 -10.22 -10.90 14.01
N ASP A 174 -10.48 -11.01 15.32
CA ASP A 174 -11.80 -10.74 15.89
C ASP A 174 -12.21 -9.27 15.74
N ASP A 175 -11.26 -8.35 15.92
CA ASP A 175 -11.39 -6.92 15.61
C ASP A 175 -10.33 -6.51 14.59
N PRO A 176 -10.65 -6.53 13.29
CA PRO A 176 -9.68 -6.19 12.26
C PRO A 176 -9.24 -4.73 12.29
N LEU A 177 -10.10 -3.79 12.73
CA LEU A 177 -9.77 -2.37 12.79
C LEU A 177 -8.68 -2.07 13.83
N GLU A 178 -8.55 -2.90 14.88
CA GLU A 178 -7.45 -2.79 15.84
C GLU A 178 -6.07 -2.98 15.17
N TYR A 179 -6.02 -3.71 14.03
CA TYR A 179 -4.81 -3.96 13.26
C TYR A 179 -4.62 -3.00 12.08
N MET A 180 -5.44 -1.96 12.00
CA MET A 180 -5.36 -0.91 10.98
C MET A 180 -4.99 0.45 11.62
N PRO A 181 -3.73 0.60 12.07
CA PRO A 181 -3.28 1.77 12.85
C PRO A 181 -2.96 2.96 11.93
N GLY A 182 -3.99 3.58 11.36
CA GLY A 182 -3.90 4.70 10.46
C GLY A 182 -5.24 5.40 10.28
N GLU A 183 -5.31 6.37 9.38
CA GLU A 183 -6.56 7.05 9.06
C GLU A 183 -7.54 6.09 8.37
N HIS A 184 -8.76 5.99 8.90
CA HIS A 184 -9.84 5.20 8.30
C HIS A 184 -10.65 6.10 7.38
N MET A 185 -10.60 5.84 6.08
CA MET A 185 -11.21 6.66 5.04
C MET A 185 -12.39 5.92 4.41
N TYR A 186 -13.57 6.52 4.55
CA TYR A 186 -14.82 5.95 4.05
C TYR A 186 -15.36 6.70 2.81
N ASN A 187 -14.77 7.85 2.50
CA ASN A 187 -15.20 8.72 1.42
C ASN A 187 -14.05 9.61 0.93
N MET A 188 -14.29 10.38 -0.13
CA MET A 188 -13.31 11.28 -0.73
C MET A 188 -12.80 12.35 0.25
N GLN A 189 -13.68 12.92 1.08
CA GLN A 189 -13.27 13.95 2.03
C GLN A 189 -12.28 13.42 3.08
N ASP A 190 -12.46 12.19 3.55
CA ASP A 190 -11.52 11.56 4.47
C ASP A 190 -10.15 11.37 3.78
N PHE A 191 -10.15 10.99 2.49
CA PHE A 191 -8.93 10.83 1.73
C PHE A 191 -8.21 12.16 1.52
N GLU A 192 -8.94 13.23 1.17
CA GLU A 192 -8.37 14.58 1.05
C GLU A 192 -7.78 15.06 2.38
N ASN A 193 -8.45 14.81 3.50
CA ASN A 193 -7.92 15.14 4.83
C ASN A 193 -6.62 14.39 5.12
N PHE A 194 -6.53 13.11 4.77
CA PHE A 194 -5.29 12.33 4.90
C PHE A 194 -4.16 12.92 4.04
N ILE A 195 -4.44 13.31 2.80
CA ILE A 195 -3.45 13.99 1.93
C ILE A 195 -2.95 15.28 2.58
N LEU A 196 -3.83 16.09 3.16
CA LEU A 196 -3.44 17.33 3.84
C LEU A 196 -2.60 17.05 5.10
N ASP A 197 -2.90 16.01 5.85
CA ASP A 197 -2.10 15.60 7.01
C ASP A 197 -0.69 15.20 6.56
N ILE A 198 -0.55 14.42 5.47
CA ILE A 198 0.75 14.07 4.90
C ILE A 198 1.50 15.31 4.41
N LYS A 199 0.84 16.21 3.68
CA LYS A 199 1.41 17.49 3.22
C LYS A 199 2.02 18.27 4.37
N ASN A 200 1.28 18.38 5.47
CA ASN A 200 1.65 19.17 6.64
C ASN A 200 2.58 18.43 7.62
N GLY A 201 2.95 17.19 7.33
CA GLY A 201 3.81 16.38 8.21
C GLY A 201 3.12 15.96 9.50
N LYS A 202 1.79 15.92 9.53
CA LYS A 202 0.99 15.51 10.70
C LYS A 202 0.81 14.00 10.69
N ASP A 203 1.02 13.37 11.84
CA ASP A 203 0.93 11.93 12.05
C ASP A 203 0.28 11.64 13.40
N ASN A 204 -1.00 11.30 13.37
CA ASN A 204 -1.81 11.09 14.57
C ASN A 204 -1.75 9.65 15.09
N TYR A 205 -1.17 8.70 14.33
CA TYR A 205 -1.30 7.26 14.59
C TYR A 205 0.01 6.58 14.95
N LYS A 206 1.06 7.33 15.26
CA LYS A 206 2.40 6.78 15.52
C LYS A 206 2.42 5.81 16.69
N GLU A 207 1.73 6.11 17.78
CA GLU A 207 1.67 5.24 18.97
C GLU A 207 0.88 3.95 18.67
N GLN A 208 -0.23 4.05 17.93
CA GLN A 208 -1.00 2.88 17.52
C GLN A 208 -0.19 1.99 16.59
N ARG A 209 0.54 2.56 15.61
CA ARG A 209 1.44 1.79 14.74
C ARG A 209 2.52 1.07 15.55
N ALA A 210 3.12 1.72 16.52
CA ALA A 210 4.12 1.09 17.40
C ALA A 210 3.51 -0.10 18.18
N SER A 211 2.28 0.05 18.69
CA SER A 211 1.56 -1.01 19.40
C SER A 211 1.26 -2.20 18.48
N VAL A 212 0.71 -1.96 17.28
CA VAL A 212 0.38 -3.03 16.33
C VAL A 212 1.64 -3.69 15.80
N ARG A 213 2.70 -2.91 15.51
CA ARG A 213 4.00 -3.47 15.12
C ARG A 213 4.55 -4.44 16.16
N ALA A 214 4.46 -4.10 17.44
CA ALA A 214 4.92 -4.98 18.53
C ALA A 214 4.12 -6.30 18.61
N LYS A 215 2.84 -6.29 18.19
CA LYS A 215 2.00 -7.50 18.13
C LYS A 215 2.28 -8.36 16.90
N THR A 216 2.69 -7.76 15.78
CA THR A 216 2.77 -8.41 14.46
C THR A 216 4.19 -8.76 14.03
N HIS A 217 5.20 -8.10 14.57
CA HIS A 217 6.61 -8.29 14.21
C HIS A 217 7.43 -8.71 15.42
N ASN A 218 7.76 -10.01 15.52
CA ASN A 218 8.62 -10.55 16.57
C ASN A 218 10.11 -10.22 16.35
N VAL A 219 10.48 -9.85 15.13
CA VAL A 219 11.84 -9.57 14.67
C VAL A 219 11.77 -8.33 13.80
N CYS A 220 12.78 -7.46 13.87
CA CYS A 220 12.82 -6.21 13.12
C CYS A 220 14.09 -6.01 12.28
N ASP A 221 14.94 -7.05 12.13
CA ASP A 221 16.20 -6.95 11.38
C ASP A 221 16.72 -8.31 10.88
N ASN A 222 17.66 -8.26 9.95
CA ASN A 222 18.45 -9.40 9.50
C ASN A 222 17.63 -10.63 9.04
N TYR A 223 16.52 -10.39 8.38
CA TYR A 223 15.55 -11.44 8.01
C TYR A 223 16.15 -12.50 7.10
N CYS A 224 16.93 -12.10 6.09
CA CYS A 224 17.63 -13.03 5.19
C CYS A 224 18.62 -13.90 5.97
N GLN A 225 19.44 -13.28 6.82
CA GLN A 225 20.45 -13.99 7.58
C GLN A 225 19.83 -15.03 8.53
N ARG A 226 18.73 -14.69 9.21
CA ARG A 226 18.01 -15.63 10.08
C ARG A 226 17.53 -16.88 9.34
N VAL A 227 17.07 -16.71 8.09
CA VAL A 227 16.67 -17.85 7.25
C VAL A 227 17.89 -18.68 6.86
N LEU A 228 19.00 -18.05 6.45
CA LEU A 228 20.24 -18.73 6.09
C LEU A 228 20.81 -19.52 7.27
N ASP A 229 20.87 -18.91 8.45
CA ASP A 229 21.36 -19.55 9.68
C ASP A 229 20.53 -20.77 10.06
N TYR A 230 19.21 -20.67 9.95
CA TYR A 230 18.31 -21.79 10.26
C TYR A 230 18.54 -23.00 9.35
N PHE A 231 18.82 -22.76 8.06
CA PHE A 231 19.10 -23.83 7.11
C PHE A 231 20.58 -24.20 7.00
N ASN A 232 21.45 -23.61 7.83
CA ASN A 232 22.91 -23.79 7.79
C ASN A 232 23.51 -23.52 6.41
N ILE A 233 23.00 -22.48 5.72
CA ILE A 233 23.51 -22.06 4.41
C ILE A 233 24.57 -20.97 4.65
N THR A 234 25.81 -21.28 4.27
CA THR A 234 26.91 -20.31 4.23
C THR A 234 27.05 -19.76 2.81
N MET A 235 27.10 -18.42 2.68
CA MET A 235 27.42 -17.78 1.40
C MET A 235 28.93 -17.49 1.31
#